data_7bbb07913a9d354b4a3b87d89d1074c8
#
_entry.id   7bbb07913a9d354b4a3b87d89d1074c8
#
_cell.length_a   1.000
_cell.length_b   1.000
_cell.length_c   1.000
_cell.angle_alpha   90.00
_cell.angle_beta   90.00
_cell.angle_gamma   90.00
#
_symmetry.space_group_name_H-M   'P 1'
#
loop_
_entity.id
_entity.type
_entity.pdbx_description
1 polymer ?
#
loop_
_entity_poly.entity_id
_entity_poly.type
_entity_poly.pdbx_seq_one_letter_code
_entity_poly.pdbx_strand_id
1 'polypeptide(L)'
;MKYRRQLAIGAFVLLAALGLGRSQAQQGNSRTVEQYTCKDVMREHGSNRDVTIAFLHGYLLGKSGSSTFDTDTLHKQTGDFIERCLDNPGEKAVDVMAKIKS
;
A
#
# COMPACT_ATOMS: atom_id res chain seq x y z
N MET A 1 -1.29 -50.91 13.54
CA MET A 1 -0.72 -50.52 12.24
C MET A 1 -1.64 -49.59 11.45
N LYS A 2 -2.89 -49.90 11.38
CA LYS A 2 -3.85 -49.12 10.62
C LYS A 2 -4.05 -47.74 11.21
N TYR A 3 -3.94 -47.61 12.50
CA TYR A 3 -4.17 -46.32 13.19
C TYR A 3 -3.13 -45.30 12.85
N ARG A 4 -1.90 -45.72 12.66
CA ARG A 4 -0.81 -44.81 12.39
C ARG A 4 -0.99 -44.08 11.06
N ARG A 5 -1.52 -44.77 10.08
CA ARG A 5 -1.78 -44.18 8.77
C ARG A 5 -2.84 -43.10 8.84
N GLN A 6 -3.89 -43.34 9.63
CA GLN A 6 -4.96 -42.39 9.81
C GLN A 6 -4.49 -41.11 10.48
N LEU A 7 -3.61 -41.25 11.46
CA LEU A 7 -3.05 -40.07 12.16
C LEU A 7 -2.23 -39.22 11.21
N ALA A 8 -1.48 -39.80 10.33
CA ALA A 8 -0.67 -39.08 9.36
C ALA A 8 -1.56 -38.21 8.44
N ILE A 9 -2.68 -38.74 8.01
CA ILE A 9 -3.62 -38.02 7.16
C ILE A 9 -4.17 -36.82 7.89
N GLY A 10 -4.56 -36.97 9.15
CA GLY A 10 -5.09 -35.85 9.94
C GLY A 10 -4.10 -34.72 10.10
N ALA A 11 -2.84 -35.05 10.35
CA ALA A 11 -1.81 -34.03 10.50
C ALA A 11 -1.63 -33.22 9.20
N PHE A 12 -1.70 -33.87 8.09
CA PHE A 12 -1.55 -33.20 6.80
C PHE A 12 -2.64 -32.14 6.56
N VAL A 13 -3.88 -32.46 6.90
CA VAL A 13 -5.00 -31.53 6.73
C VAL A 13 -4.81 -30.29 7.61
N LEU A 14 -4.35 -30.46 8.83
CA LEU A 14 -4.10 -29.34 9.74
C LEU A 14 -3.09 -28.36 9.19
N LEU A 15 -2.03 -28.84 8.57
CA LEU A 15 -1.00 -27.96 8.00
C LEU A 15 -1.55 -27.09 6.89
N ALA A 16 -2.42 -27.64 6.05
CA ALA A 16 -3.03 -26.88 4.96
C ALA A 16 -3.88 -25.72 5.49
N ALA A 17 -4.64 -25.94 6.56
CA ALA A 17 -5.48 -24.90 7.16
C ALA A 17 -4.65 -23.75 7.71
N LEU A 18 -3.54 -24.04 8.36
CA LEU A 18 -2.67 -23.01 8.90
C LEU A 18 -2.04 -22.16 7.82
N GLY A 19 -1.70 -22.77 6.68
CA GLY A 19 -1.14 -22.03 5.57
C GLY A 19 -2.09 -20.98 5.01
N LEU A 20 -3.37 -21.30 4.89
CA LEU A 20 -4.37 -20.36 4.41
C LEU A 20 -4.53 -19.18 5.35
N GLY A 21 -4.56 -19.41 6.66
CA GLY A 21 -4.69 -18.34 7.63
C GLY A 21 -3.56 -17.33 7.55
N ARG A 22 -2.33 -17.78 7.36
CA ARG A 22 -1.18 -16.89 7.26
C ARG A 22 -1.23 -16.02 6.02
N SER A 23 -1.67 -16.56 4.89
CA SER A 23 -1.77 -15.80 3.65
C SER A 23 -2.72 -14.62 3.80
N GLN A 24 -3.86 -14.82 4.46
CA GLN A 24 -4.83 -13.75 4.68
C GLN A 24 -4.28 -12.66 5.58
N ALA A 25 -3.55 -13.02 6.63
CA ALA A 25 -2.95 -12.05 7.53
C ALA A 25 -1.95 -11.16 6.82
N GLN A 26 -1.15 -11.73 5.92
CA GLN A 26 -0.16 -10.94 5.18
C GLN A 26 -0.80 -9.97 4.20
N GLN A 27 -1.95 -10.33 3.61
CA GLN A 27 -2.65 -9.46 2.67
C GLN A 27 -3.22 -8.22 3.32
N GLY A 28 -3.46 -8.22 4.64
CA GLY A 28 -4.04 -7.10 5.35
C GLY A 28 -3.23 -5.81 5.26
N ASN A 29 -1.92 -5.90 5.03
CA ASN A 29 -1.03 -4.75 4.94
C ASN A 29 -0.63 -4.39 3.53
N SER A 30 -1.08 -5.15 2.53
CA SER A 30 -0.77 -4.88 1.14
C SER A 30 -1.74 -3.87 0.55
N ARG A 31 -1.22 -3.01 -0.33
CA ARG A 31 -2.03 -2.02 -1.03
C ARG A 31 -1.68 -2.04 -2.50
N THR A 32 -2.68 -1.78 -3.33
CA THR A 32 -2.48 -1.61 -4.78
C THR A 32 -2.46 -0.10 -5.06
N VAL A 33 -1.41 0.37 -5.71
CA VAL A 33 -1.21 1.82 -5.92
C VAL A 33 -2.42 2.47 -6.57
N GLU A 34 -2.96 1.84 -7.62
CA GLU A 34 -4.08 2.41 -8.38
C GLU A 34 -5.41 2.40 -7.62
N GLN A 35 -5.51 1.66 -6.53
CA GLN A 35 -6.74 1.58 -5.75
C GLN A 35 -6.64 2.29 -4.41
N TYR A 36 -5.47 2.76 -4.06
CA TYR A 36 -5.23 3.46 -2.81
C TYR A 36 -5.81 4.87 -2.91
N THR A 37 -6.72 5.21 -1.99
CA THR A 37 -7.45 6.48 -2.06
C THR A 37 -6.84 7.53 -1.16
N CYS A 38 -7.24 8.79 -1.37
CA CYS A 38 -6.90 9.89 -0.48
C CYS A 38 -7.28 9.57 0.96
N LYS A 39 -8.45 8.99 1.18
CA LYS A 39 -8.90 8.59 2.51
C LYS A 39 -7.95 7.59 3.14
N ASP A 40 -7.46 6.64 2.36
CA ASP A 40 -6.51 5.65 2.86
C ASP A 40 -5.22 6.31 3.33
N VAL A 41 -4.69 7.26 2.55
CA VAL A 41 -3.48 8.00 2.93
C VAL A 41 -3.70 8.80 4.20
N MET A 42 -4.82 9.51 4.28
CA MET A 42 -5.11 10.37 5.43
C MET A 42 -5.35 9.57 6.71
N ARG A 43 -5.71 8.30 6.61
CA ARG A 43 -5.88 7.41 7.76
C ARG A 43 -4.57 6.87 8.30
N GLU A 44 -3.50 6.92 7.52
CA GLU A 44 -2.20 6.48 8.00
C GLU A 44 -1.71 7.41 9.10
N HIS A 45 -0.97 6.86 10.06
CA HIS A 45 -0.49 7.61 11.21
C HIS A 45 0.98 8.02 11.04
N GLY A 46 1.27 9.28 11.36
CA GLY A 46 2.63 9.78 11.50
C GLY A 46 3.56 9.37 10.37
N SER A 47 4.60 8.64 10.69
CA SER A 47 5.62 8.24 9.73
C SER A 47 5.11 7.34 8.61
N ASN A 48 4.05 6.57 8.84
CA ASN A 48 3.46 5.75 7.78
C ASN A 48 2.87 6.61 6.67
N ARG A 49 2.23 7.71 7.02
CA ARG A 49 1.72 8.66 6.03
C ARG A 49 2.86 9.25 5.22
N ASP A 50 3.91 9.67 5.88
CA ASP A 50 5.08 10.25 5.20
C ASP A 50 5.71 9.26 4.23
N VAL A 51 5.85 8.02 4.64
CA VAL A 51 6.39 6.95 3.80
C VAL A 51 5.51 6.74 2.57
N THR A 52 4.20 6.69 2.75
CA THR A 52 3.26 6.49 1.65
C THR A 52 3.30 7.64 0.66
N ILE A 53 3.36 8.88 1.15
CA ILE A 53 3.44 10.04 0.27
C ILE A 53 4.77 10.06 -0.50
N ALA A 54 5.87 9.75 0.19
CA ALA A 54 7.17 9.65 -0.47
C ALA A 54 7.17 8.56 -1.54
N PHE A 55 6.52 7.44 -1.26
CA PHE A 55 6.37 6.36 -2.23
C PHE A 55 5.64 6.83 -3.49
N LEU A 56 4.55 7.59 -3.33
CA LEU A 56 3.79 8.11 -4.48
C LEU A 56 4.66 9.05 -5.33
N HIS A 57 5.45 9.91 -4.69
CA HIS A 57 6.39 10.76 -5.42
C HIS A 57 7.36 9.94 -6.25
N GLY A 58 8.01 8.95 -5.65
CA GLY A 58 8.98 8.11 -6.31
C GLY A 58 8.38 7.24 -7.41
N TYR A 59 7.18 6.72 -7.15
CA TYR A 59 6.46 5.90 -8.12
C TYR A 59 6.21 6.68 -9.41
N LEU A 60 5.71 7.90 -9.29
CA LEU A 60 5.41 8.74 -10.46
C LEU A 60 6.66 9.22 -11.15
N LEU A 61 7.69 9.56 -10.38
CA LEU A 61 8.98 9.93 -10.95
C LEU A 61 9.54 8.80 -11.83
N GLY A 62 9.51 7.57 -11.30
CA GLY A 62 9.98 6.40 -12.03
C GLY A 62 9.18 6.15 -13.30
N LYS A 63 7.85 6.31 -13.24
CA LYS A 63 6.99 6.14 -14.40
C LYS A 63 7.28 7.18 -15.48
N SER A 64 7.71 8.37 -15.10
CA SER A 64 8.05 9.42 -16.07
C SER A 64 9.40 9.20 -16.74
N GLY A 65 10.16 8.22 -16.28
CA GLY A 65 11.49 7.95 -16.82
C GLY A 65 12.58 8.86 -16.29
N SER A 66 12.27 9.71 -15.31
CA SER A 66 13.25 10.63 -14.71
C SER A 66 13.76 10.06 -13.39
N SER A 67 14.93 10.51 -13.01
CA SER A 67 15.51 10.22 -11.70
C SER A 67 15.96 11.49 -10.98
N THR A 68 15.59 12.65 -11.52
CA THR A 68 15.97 13.94 -10.95
C THR A 68 14.83 14.54 -10.18
N PHE A 69 15.07 14.98 -8.97
CA PHE A 69 14.05 15.60 -8.14
C PHE A 69 14.67 16.72 -7.29
N ASP A 70 13.78 17.59 -6.79
CA ASP A 70 14.16 18.70 -5.92
C ASP A 70 13.35 18.62 -4.63
N THR A 71 14.03 18.69 -3.49
CA THR A 71 13.38 18.51 -2.18
C THR A 71 12.37 19.59 -1.86
N ASP A 72 12.67 20.85 -2.21
CA ASP A 72 11.74 21.93 -1.94
C ASP A 72 10.45 21.76 -2.74
N THR A 73 10.58 21.35 -3.99
CA THR A 73 9.43 21.05 -4.83
C THR A 73 8.60 19.90 -4.24
N LEU A 74 9.27 18.84 -3.76
CA LEU A 74 8.57 17.73 -3.13
C LEU A 74 7.79 18.17 -1.89
N HIS A 75 8.36 19.03 -1.08
CA HIS A 75 7.67 19.57 0.09
C HIS A 75 6.41 20.34 -0.30
N LYS A 76 6.53 21.21 -1.29
CA LYS A 76 5.36 21.98 -1.75
C LYS A 76 4.29 21.05 -2.31
N GLN A 77 4.69 20.11 -3.13
CA GLN A 77 3.74 19.16 -3.73
C GLN A 77 3.08 18.28 -2.68
N THR A 78 3.81 17.90 -1.64
CA THR A 78 3.25 17.15 -0.52
C THR A 78 2.16 17.94 0.20
N GLY A 79 2.39 19.23 0.46
CA GLY A 79 1.39 20.08 1.06
C GLY A 79 0.14 20.21 0.21
N ASP A 80 0.32 20.47 -1.09
CA ASP A 80 -0.79 20.56 -2.04
C ASP A 80 -1.58 19.26 -2.11
N PHE A 81 -0.86 18.12 -2.09
CA PHE A 81 -1.47 16.80 -2.11
C PHE A 81 -2.34 16.57 -0.88
N ILE A 82 -1.84 16.91 0.31
CA ILE A 82 -2.59 16.72 1.54
C ILE A 82 -3.86 17.55 1.52
N GLU A 83 -3.77 18.82 1.13
CA GLU A 83 -4.94 19.70 1.03
C GLU A 83 -5.97 19.12 0.07
N ARG A 84 -5.53 18.69 -1.10
CA ARG A 84 -6.44 18.14 -2.10
C ARG A 84 -7.10 16.86 -1.60
N CYS A 85 -6.34 16.00 -0.95
CA CYS A 85 -6.87 14.73 -0.43
C CYS A 85 -7.88 14.94 0.69
N LEU A 86 -7.67 15.95 1.55
CA LEU A 86 -8.64 16.26 2.61
C LEU A 86 -9.98 16.70 2.04
N ASP A 87 -9.97 17.42 0.92
CA ASP A 87 -11.19 17.90 0.27
C ASP A 87 -11.83 16.81 -0.60
N ASN A 88 -11.07 15.81 -1.02
CA ASN A 88 -11.53 14.81 -1.98
C ASN A 88 -11.14 13.40 -1.54
N PRO A 89 -11.69 12.91 -0.43
CA PRO A 89 -11.25 11.63 0.16
C PRO A 89 -11.48 10.41 -0.74
N GLY A 90 -12.42 10.49 -1.67
CA GLY A 90 -12.71 9.39 -2.58
C GLY A 90 -11.82 9.31 -3.81
N GLU A 91 -10.99 10.33 -4.08
CA GLU A 91 -10.11 10.30 -5.23
C GLU A 91 -8.97 9.30 -5.03
N LYS A 92 -8.46 8.78 -6.13
CA LYS A 92 -7.27 7.92 -6.10
C LYS A 92 -6.05 8.77 -5.77
N ALA A 93 -5.28 8.34 -4.78
CA ALA A 93 -4.12 9.12 -4.34
C ALA A 93 -3.10 9.32 -5.44
N VAL A 94 -2.83 8.29 -6.25
CA VAL A 94 -1.88 8.39 -7.34
C VAL A 94 -2.33 9.39 -8.40
N ASP A 95 -3.63 9.47 -8.66
CA ASP A 95 -4.18 10.42 -9.65
C ASP A 95 -4.05 11.86 -9.14
N VAL A 96 -4.32 12.09 -7.86
CA VAL A 96 -4.16 13.40 -7.26
C VAL A 96 -2.70 13.85 -7.34
N MET A 97 -1.78 12.98 -6.94
CA MET A 97 -0.36 13.31 -6.98
C MET A 97 0.10 13.55 -8.42
N ALA A 98 -0.38 12.79 -9.38
CA ALA A 98 -0.03 12.97 -10.78
C ALA A 98 -0.44 14.36 -11.28
N LYS A 99 -1.63 14.82 -10.92
CA LYS A 99 -2.11 16.16 -11.29
C LYS A 99 -1.25 17.26 -10.66
N ILE A 100 -0.87 17.08 -9.42
CA ILE A 100 -0.04 18.05 -8.71
C ILE A 100 1.34 18.16 -9.34
N LYS A 101 1.85 17.05 -9.86
CA LYS A 101 3.19 17.01 -10.46
C LYS A 101 3.21 17.40 -11.93
N SER A 102 2.06 17.56 -12.57
CA SER A 102 1.99 17.88 -14.00
C SER A 102 2.19 19.37 -14.29
#